data_ce16adef6e7a4462df8aae1c1699a57f
#
_entry.id   ce16adef6e7a4462df8aae1c1699a57f
#
_cell.length_a   1.000
_cell.length_b   1.000
_cell.length_c   1.000
_cell.angle_alpha   90.00
_cell.angle_beta   90.00
_cell.angle_gamma   90.00
#
_symmetry.space_group_name_H-M   'P 1'
#
loop_
_entity.id
_entity.type
_entity.pdbx_description
1 polymer ?
#
loop_
_entity_poly.entity_id
_entity_poly.type
_entity_poly.pdbx_seq_one_letter_code
_entity_poly.pdbx_strand_id
1 'polypeptide(L)'
;MAKLDISVKTDKGYVSKLVADKNSAGFSVETSDAKVSLLSKQGAGVYYIVVPAGVKISVYNGEKSLYSGDKTMSTTKADGLKAGKYYTLTTGKTTGSAKNSSGKDISWVQLWPGGPKFAKENVKDKLTFTDACKTGDAYVWGANWRTPTKDEMTFVDGQTLTPINAKAEVKVQNGVPGVLCTGIQPGYTNNTIVLPLGGEESYFEGVYSTSTEGNNSNCVTLNIMGGGSYFSMHFYDGNSTVTANLVRPVLVEK
;
A
#
# COMPACT_ATOMS: atom_id res chain seq x y z
N MET A 1 -2.29 -10.28 13.89
CA MET A 1 -1.25 -9.75 12.96
C MET A 1 -0.50 -10.91 12.35
N ALA A 2 -0.30 -10.93 11.03
CA ALA A 2 0.45 -11.99 10.38
C ALA A 2 1.93 -11.95 10.81
N LYS A 3 2.46 -13.10 11.21
CA LYS A 3 3.89 -13.27 11.51
C LYS A 3 4.66 -13.36 10.20
N LEU A 4 5.69 -12.55 10.05
CA LEU A 4 6.66 -12.65 8.97
C LEU A 4 7.81 -13.56 9.47
N ASP A 5 8.05 -14.62 8.74
CA ASP A 5 9.08 -15.61 9.07
C ASP A 5 9.85 -15.99 7.81
N ILE A 6 10.89 -15.22 7.50
CA ILE A 6 11.63 -15.31 6.25
C ILE A 6 12.81 -16.25 6.38
N SER A 7 12.84 -17.25 5.50
CA SER A 7 14.00 -18.10 5.26
C SER A 7 14.45 -18.00 3.79
N VAL A 8 15.75 -18.15 3.58
CA VAL A 8 16.38 -18.14 2.25
C VAL A 8 17.08 -19.46 2.04
N LYS A 9 16.81 -20.13 0.94
CA LYS A 9 17.43 -21.38 0.54
C LYS A 9 18.28 -21.18 -0.70
N THR A 10 19.48 -21.71 -0.69
CA THR A 10 20.40 -21.81 -1.83
C THR A 10 20.45 -23.26 -2.34
N ASP A 11 21.23 -23.54 -3.35
CA ASP A 11 21.58 -24.89 -3.79
C ASP A 11 22.33 -25.71 -2.72
N LYS A 12 22.96 -25.05 -1.74
CA LYS A 12 23.74 -25.64 -0.65
C LYS A 12 22.98 -25.76 0.67
N GLY A 13 21.69 -25.40 0.72
CA GLY A 13 20.87 -25.42 1.93
C GLY A 13 20.32 -24.07 2.33
N TYR A 14 19.74 -23.99 3.51
CA TYR A 14 19.22 -22.73 4.05
C TYR A 14 20.34 -21.84 4.59
N VAL A 15 20.30 -20.56 4.23
CA VAL A 15 21.23 -19.56 4.78
C VAL A 15 21.02 -19.48 6.29
N SER A 16 22.04 -19.75 7.07
CA SER A 16 22.00 -19.73 8.52
C SER A 16 22.76 -18.54 9.12
N LYS A 17 23.83 -18.09 8.46
CA LYS A 17 24.67 -17.00 8.93
C LYS A 17 25.42 -16.33 7.79
N LEU A 18 25.65 -15.02 7.93
CA LEU A 18 26.56 -14.25 7.12
C LEU A 18 27.80 -13.94 7.94
N VAL A 19 28.96 -14.28 7.43
CA VAL A 19 30.24 -14.02 8.07
C VAL A 19 31.00 -12.99 7.26
N ALA A 20 31.32 -11.85 7.88
CA ALA A 20 32.17 -10.85 7.25
C ALA A 20 33.59 -11.39 7.08
N ASP A 21 34.14 -11.28 5.87
CA ASP A 21 35.53 -11.60 5.62
C ASP A 21 36.40 -10.42 6.06
N LYS A 22 37.27 -10.68 7.01
CA LYS A 22 38.19 -9.65 7.55
C LYS A 22 39.25 -9.17 6.54
N ASN A 23 39.46 -9.95 5.48
CA ASN A 23 40.54 -9.71 4.51
C ASN A 23 40.01 -9.27 3.13
N SER A 24 38.70 -9.23 2.94
CA SER A 24 38.08 -8.74 1.74
C SER A 24 36.78 -7.99 2.04
N ALA A 25 36.33 -7.14 1.13
CA ALA A 25 35.03 -6.45 1.26
C ALA A 25 33.82 -7.38 1.01
N GLY A 26 33.96 -8.66 1.35
CA GLY A 26 32.98 -9.71 1.08
C GLY A 26 32.35 -10.32 2.32
N PHE A 27 31.35 -11.15 2.07
CA PHE A 27 30.71 -12.00 3.07
C PHE A 27 30.72 -13.45 2.58
N SER A 28 31.09 -14.37 3.46
CA SER A 28 30.82 -15.78 3.27
C SER A 28 29.47 -16.16 3.87
N VAL A 29 28.89 -17.23 3.38
CA VAL A 29 27.58 -17.73 3.80
C VAL A 29 27.73 -19.10 4.41
N GLU A 30 27.29 -19.27 5.64
CA GLU A 30 27.07 -20.57 6.23
C GLU A 30 25.67 -21.06 5.89
N THR A 31 25.52 -22.31 5.57
CA THR A 31 24.21 -22.95 5.26
C THR A 31 23.93 -24.12 6.21
N SER A 32 22.66 -24.44 6.36
CA SER A 32 22.15 -25.56 7.15
C SER A 32 21.15 -26.35 6.31
N ASP A 33 21.09 -27.66 6.52
CA ASP A 33 20.04 -28.49 5.93
C ASP A 33 18.67 -28.23 6.56
N ALA A 34 18.67 -27.83 7.82
CA ALA A 34 17.46 -27.41 8.51
C ALA A 34 17.08 -25.99 8.11
N LYS A 35 15.77 -25.75 8.00
CA LYS A 35 15.22 -24.43 7.75
C LYS A 35 15.58 -23.44 8.85
N VAL A 36 16.18 -22.33 8.50
CA VAL A 36 16.57 -21.26 9.42
C VAL A 36 15.82 -19.98 9.06
N SER A 37 15.21 -19.38 10.07
CA SER A 37 14.58 -18.06 9.94
C SER A 37 15.64 -16.95 9.99
N LEU A 38 15.83 -16.26 8.90
CA LEU A 38 16.72 -15.07 8.84
C LEU A 38 16.05 -13.82 9.39
N LEU A 39 14.73 -13.76 9.35
CA LEU A 39 13.94 -12.65 9.84
C LEU A 39 12.63 -13.17 10.41
N SER A 40 12.37 -12.90 11.67
CA SER A 40 11.09 -13.18 12.33
C SER A 40 10.56 -11.89 12.95
N LYS A 41 9.45 -11.37 12.42
CA LYS A 41 8.81 -10.12 12.85
C LYS A 41 7.29 -10.26 12.85
N GLN A 42 6.64 -9.45 13.68
CA GLN A 42 5.19 -9.30 13.67
C GLN A 42 4.82 -7.95 13.06
N GLY A 43 3.78 -7.94 12.26
CA GLY A 43 3.27 -6.76 11.60
C GLY A 43 3.79 -6.55 10.18
N ALA A 44 3.23 -5.55 9.53
CA ALA A 44 3.64 -5.13 8.20
C ALA A 44 4.79 -4.12 8.26
N GLY A 45 5.59 -4.08 7.21
CA GLY A 45 6.72 -3.17 7.11
C GLY A 45 7.62 -3.51 5.92
N VAL A 46 8.66 -2.69 5.73
CA VAL A 46 9.77 -3.00 4.83
C VAL A 46 10.91 -3.54 5.65
N TYR A 47 11.37 -4.72 5.29
CA TYR A 47 12.47 -5.40 5.97
C TYR A 47 13.55 -5.74 4.96
N TYR A 48 14.80 -5.65 5.40
CA TYR A 48 15.96 -5.92 4.58
C TYR A 48 16.65 -7.19 5.06
N ILE A 49 16.98 -8.07 4.14
CA ILE A 49 17.84 -9.22 4.39
C ILE A 49 19.02 -9.15 3.41
N VAL A 50 20.19 -9.52 3.87
CA VAL A 50 21.38 -9.64 3.04
C VAL A 50 21.47 -11.09 2.56
N VAL A 51 21.71 -11.28 1.28
CA VAL A 51 21.84 -12.59 0.66
C VAL A 51 23.10 -12.64 -0.21
N PRO A 52 23.69 -13.82 -0.40
CA PRO A 52 24.91 -13.95 -1.20
C PRO A 52 24.66 -13.59 -2.66
N ALA A 53 25.63 -12.94 -3.29
CA ALA A 53 25.61 -12.70 -4.73
C ALA A 53 26.11 -13.94 -5.50
N GLY A 54 25.70 -14.04 -6.78
CA GLY A 54 26.17 -15.09 -7.68
C GLY A 54 25.54 -16.48 -7.45
N VAL A 55 24.58 -16.60 -6.54
CA VAL A 55 23.86 -17.84 -6.26
C VAL A 55 22.38 -17.72 -6.56
N LYS A 56 21.75 -18.81 -6.96
CA LYS A 56 20.30 -18.90 -7.07
C LYS A 56 19.72 -19.06 -5.67
N ILE A 57 18.69 -18.28 -5.36
CA ILE A 57 18.01 -18.35 -4.08
C ILE A 57 16.52 -18.60 -4.24
N SER A 58 15.95 -19.23 -3.23
CA SER A 58 14.50 -19.32 -3.00
C SER A 58 14.18 -18.70 -1.66
N VAL A 59 13.10 -17.95 -1.56
CA VAL A 59 12.70 -17.24 -0.35
C VAL A 59 11.33 -17.72 0.08
N TYR A 60 11.17 -17.98 1.37
CA TYR A 60 9.93 -18.46 1.98
C TYR A 60 9.49 -17.53 3.10
N ASN A 61 8.18 -17.46 3.32
CA ASN A 61 7.58 -16.94 4.54
C ASN A 61 6.85 -18.09 5.27
N GLY A 62 7.44 -18.58 6.32
CA GLY A 62 6.99 -19.84 6.91
C GLY A 62 7.07 -20.96 5.87
N GLU A 63 6.02 -21.75 5.72
CA GLU A 63 5.92 -22.81 4.72
C GLU A 63 5.45 -22.31 3.34
N LYS A 64 5.03 -21.05 3.25
CA LYS A 64 4.52 -20.47 2.02
C LYS A 64 5.62 -19.83 1.20
N SER A 65 5.58 -20.05 -0.10
CA SER A 65 6.41 -19.30 -1.05
C SER A 65 5.97 -17.85 -1.14
N LEU A 66 6.91 -16.94 -1.33
CA LEU A 66 6.64 -15.49 -1.35
C LEU A 66 6.24 -14.96 -2.71
N TYR A 67 5.95 -15.78 -3.71
CA TYR A 67 5.64 -15.29 -5.03
C TYR A 67 4.31 -15.81 -5.55
N SER A 68 3.36 -14.89 -5.76
CA SER A 68 2.04 -15.10 -6.39
C SER A 68 1.33 -16.42 -6.07
N GLY A 69 0.94 -16.60 -4.81
CA GLY A 69 0.05 -17.66 -4.40
C GLY A 69 0.66 -19.06 -4.55
N ASP A 70 1.43 -19.45 -3.58
CA ASP A 70 2.01 -20.79 -3.39
C ASP A 70 3.19 -21.18 -4.29
N LYS A 71 3.73 -20.27 -5.09
CA LYS A 71 4.98 -20.51 -5.83
C LYS A 71 6.18 -20.04 -5.04
N THR A 72 7.21 -20.87 -4.99
CA THR A 72 8.52 -20.47 -4.47
C THR A 72 9.11 -19.40 -5.37
N MET A 73 9.52 -18.28 -4.80
CA MET A 73 10.28 -17.31 -5.55
C MET A 73 11.72 -17.77 -5.68
N SER A 74 12.13 -18.05 -6.90
CA SER A 74 13.53 -18.28 -7.23
C SER A 74 14.01 -17.23 -8.21
N THR A 75 15.27 -16.87 -8.14
CA THR A 75 15.85 -16.06 -9.22
C THR A 75 16.01 -16.96 -10.44
N THR A 76 15.32 -16.60 -11.51
CA THR A 76 15.42 -17.32 -12.79
C THR A 76 16.61 -16.88 -13.64
N LYS A 77 17.38 -15.89 -13.19
CA LYS A 77 18.58 -15.44 -13.89
C LYS A 77 19.68 -16.46 -13.71
N ALA A 78 20.28 -16.87 -14.81
CA ALA A 78 21.34 -17.88 -14.83
C ALA A 78 22.50 -17.53 -13.88
N ASP A 79 22.78 -16.23 -13.73
CA ASP A 79 23.90 -15.70 -12.94
C ASP A 79 23.54 -15.44 -11.46
N GLY A 80 22.33 -15.77 -11.02
CA GLY A 80 21.87 -15.47 -9.64
C GLY A 80 21.71 -13.98 -9.35
N LEU A 81 21.79 -13.61 -8.08
CA LEU A 81 21.73 -12.22 -7.64
C LEU A 81 23.08 -11.52 -7.85
N LYS A 82 23.04 -10.30 -8.36
CA LYS A 82 24.25 -9.51 -8.58
C LYS A 82 24.62 -8.71 -7.32
N ALA A 83 25.92 -8.63 -7.04
CA ALA A 83 26.43 -7.80 -5.94
C ALA A 83 26.02 -6.33 -6.11
N GLY A 84 25.75 -5.65 -5.00
CA GLY A 84 25.39 -4.24 -4.98
C GLY A 84 24.02 -3.90 -5.60
N LYS A 85 23.13 -4.88 -5.79
CA LYS A 85 21.77 -4.67 -6.28
C LYS A 85 20.74 -4.97 -5.20
N TYR A 86 19.67 -4.21 -5.23
CA TYR A 86 18.48 -4.46 -4.42
C TYR A 86 17.50 -5.30 -5.20
N TYR A 87 16.88 -6.24 -4.52
CA TYR A 87 15.80 -7.07 -5.05
C TYR A 87 14.63 -6.98 -4.09
N THR A 88 13.49 -6.53 -4.59
CA THR A 88 12.29 -6.35 -3.78
C THR A 88 11.41 -7.58 -3.83
N LEU A 89 11.04 -8.07 -2.65
CA LEU A 89 10.04 -9.11 -2.45
C LEU A 89 8.85 -8.54 -1.72
N THR A 90 7.69 -8.69 -2.29
CA THR A 90 6.42 -8.33 -1.62
C THR A 90 5.75 -9.61 -1.15
N THR A 91 5.47 -9.70 0.15
CA THR A 91 4.92 -10.91 0.79
C THR A 91 3.41 -11.07 0.66
N GLY A 92 2.77 -10.23 -0.10
CA GLY A 92 1.34 -10.24 -0.34
C GLY A 92 0.97 -9.65 -1.68
N LYS A 93 -0.28 -9.84 -2.08
CA LYS A 93 -0.81 -9.13 -3.25
C LYS A 93 -0.97 -7.66 -2.90
N THR A 94 -0.36 -6.79 -3.71
CA THR A 94 -0.52 -5.33 -3.60
C THR A 94 -1.65 -4.81 -4.47
N THR A 95 -2.24 -5.68 -5.29
CA THR A 95 -3.40 -5.40 -6.15
C THR A 95 -4.33 -6.61 -6.18
N GLY A 96 -5.59 -6.40 -6.49
CA GLY A 96 -6.59 -7.46 -6.62
C GLY A 96 -7.97 -6.90 -6.87
N SER A 97 -8.99 -7.73 -6.65
CA SER A 97 -10.39 -7.30 -6.69
C SER A 97 -11.20 -7.94 -5.56
N ALA A 98 -12.32 -7.30 -5.22
CA ALA A 98 -13.32 -7.84 -4.30
C ALA A 98 -14.71 -7.37 -4.75
N LYS A 99 -15.74 -8.18 -4.46
CA LYS A 99 -17.12 -7.84 -4.83
C LYS A 99 -17.69 -6.75 -3.92
N ASN A 100 -18.44 -5.84 -4.53
CA ASN A 100 -19.31 -4.94 -3.79
C ASN A 100 -20.70 -5.59 -3.52
N SER A 101 -21.60 -4.83 -2.88
CA SER A 101 -22.97 -5.28 -2.56
C SER A 101 -23.80 -5.67 -3.79
N SER A 102 -23.52 -5.11 -4.96
CA SER A 102 -24.20 -5.45 -6.22
C SER A 102 -23.56 -6.63 -6.96
N GLY A 103 -22.52 -7.26 -6.41
CA GLY A 103 -21.79 -8.36 -7.04
C GLY A 103 -20.73 -7.92 -8.07
N LYS A 104 -20.54 -6.61 -8.31
CA LYS A 104 -19.51 -6.08 -9.20
C LYS A 104 -18.13 -6.28 -8.57
N ASP A 105 -17.15 -6.73 -9.36
CA ASP A 105 -15.77 -6.80 -8.97
C ASP A 105 -15.14 -5.40 -8.98
N ILE A 106 -14.69 -4.94 -7.82
CA ILE A 106 -14.00 -3.67 -7.62
C ILE A 106 -12.51 -3.94 -7.47
N SER A 107 -11.72 -3.40 -8.37
CA SER A 107 -10.26 -3.48 -8.27
C SER A 107 -9.73 -2.65 -7.10
N TRP A 108 -8.72 -3.17 -6.42
CA TRP A 108 -8.05 -2.46 -5.33
C TRP A 108 -6.53 -2.46 -5.51
N VAL A 109 -5.88 -1.53 -4.83
CA VAL A 109 -4.43 -1.39 -4.77
C VAL A 109 -3.99 -0.94 -3.38
N GLN A 110 -2.86 -1.47 -2.92
CA GLN A 110 -2.17 -1.06 -1.70
C GLN A 110 -0.97 -0.21 -2.09
N LEU A 111 -0.81 0.96 -1.48
CA LEU A 111 0.25 1.92 -1.85
C LEU A 111 1.51 1.79 -0.99
N TRP A 112 1.42 1.16 0.20
CA TRP A 112 2.56 0.93 1.10
C TRP A 112 2.35 -0.32 1.94
N PRO A 113 3.43 -0.90 2.52
CA PRO A 113 3.34 -2.07 3.40
C PRO A 113 2.45 -1.77 4.62
N GLY A 114 1.46 -2.63 4.86
CA GLY A 114 0.50 -2.47 5.95
C GLY A 114 -0.51 -1.34 5.78
N GLY A 115 -0.43 -0.60 4.69
CA GLY A 115 -1.45 0.37 4.33
C GLY A 115 -2.74 -0.29 3.86
N PRO A 116 -3.82 0.49 3.73
CA PRO A 116 -5.10 -0.04 3.30
C PRO A 116 -5.07 -0.44 1.82
N LYS A 117 -6.00 -1.31 1.44
CA LYS A 117 -6.25 -1.70 0.05
C LYS A 117 -7.32 -0.79 -0.53
N PHE A 118 -6.91 0.31 -1.13
CA PHE A 118 -7.80 1.30 -1.73
C PHE A 118 -8.53 0.75 -2.96
N ALA A 119 -9.82 0.97 -3.05
CA ALA A 119 -10.54 0.79 -4.30
C ALA A 119 -9.96 1.71 -5.39
N LYS A 120 -9.94 1.26 -6.65
CA LYS A 120 -9.48 2.10 -7.77
C LYS A 120 -10.54 3.08 -8.25
N GLU A 121 -11.75 2.99 -7.76
CA GLU A 121 -12.87 3.90 -8.05
C GLU A 121 -13.51 4.43 -6.76
N ASN A 122 -14.16 5.59 -6.85
CA ASN A 122 -14.97 6.12 -5.75
C ASN A 122 -16.34 5.42 -5.69
N VAL A 123 -17.03 5.55 -4.57
CA VAL A 123 -18.47 5.39 -4.52
C VAL A 123 -19.08 6.37 -5.54
N LYS A 124 -20.08 5.93 -6.30
CA LYS A 124 -20.67 6.74 -7.38
C LYS A 124 -21.28 8.04 -6.87
N ASP A 125 -22.03 7.94 -5.78
CA ASP A 125 -22.70 9.08 -5.19
C ASP A 125 -21.90 9.60 -3.99
N LYS A 126 -21.98 10.89 -3.73
CA LYS A 126 -21.43 11.47 -2.51
C LYS A 126 -22.23 10.98 -1.30
N LEU A 127 -21.56 10.67 -0.21
CA LEU A 127 -22.16 10.17 1.02
C LEU A 127 -22.09 11.21 2.13
N THR A 128 -23.15 11.27 2.95
CA THR A 128 -23.07 11.95 4.25
C THR A 128 -22.08 11.21 5.15
N PHE A 129 -21.59 11.87 6.20
CA PHE A 129 -20.70 11.22 7.17
C PHE A 129 -21.36 9.99 7.81
N THR A 130 -22.62 10.10 8.19
CA THR A 130 -23.39 9.00 8.78
C THR A 130 -23.45 7.79 7.84
N ASP A 131 -23.66 7.99 6.54
CA ASP A 131 -23.70 6.90 5.57
C ASP A 131 -22.30 6.37 5.27
N ALA A 132 -21.30 7.23 5.23
CA ALA A 132 -19.90 6.86 5.03
C ALA A 132 -19.34 6.02 6.19
N CYS A 133 -19.82 6.22 7.42
CA CYS A 133 -19.38 5.47 8.60
C CYS A 133 -20.12 4.16 8.84
N LYS A 134 -21.13 3.81 8.04
CA LYS A 134 -21.76 2.50 8.12
C LYS A 134 -20.74 1.39 7.84
N THR A 135 -20.94 0.24 8.45
CA THR A 135 -20.07 -0.93 8.33
C THR A 135 -20.85 -2.19 8.02
N GLY A 136 -20.17 -3.24 7.64
CA GLY A 136 -20.78 -4.51 7.29
C GLY A 136 -21.74 -4.37 6.09
N ASP A 137 -22.84 -5.09 6.12
CA ASP A 137 -23.81 -5.07 5.02
C ASP A 137 -24.56 -3.74 4.90
N ALA A 138 -24.53 -2.90 5.93
CA ALA A 138 -25.13 -1.57 5.90
C ALA A 138 -24.26 -0.54 5.14
N TYR A 139 -22.99 -0.84 4.87
CA TYR A 139 -22.15 0.01 4.03
C TYR A 139 -22.62 -0.06 2.57
N VAL A 140 -22.58 1.05 1.86
CA VAL A 140 -23.07 1.17 0.48
C VAL A 140 -22.50 0.14 -0.50
N TRP A 141 -21.27 -0.30 -0.27
CA TRP A 141 -20.61 -1.36 -1.04
C TRP A 141 -20.60 -2.73 -0.34
N GLY A 142 -21.28 -2.86 0.82
CA GLY A 142 -21.40 -4.10 1.58
C GLY A 142 -20.19 -4.44 2.44
N ALA A 143 -20.24 -5.57 3.12
CA ALA A 143 -19.33 -5.97 4.20
C ALA A 143 -17.85 -6.09 3.83
N ASN A 144 -17.51 -6.16 2.54
CA ASN A 144 -16.11 -6.22 2.12
C ASN A 144 -15.43 -4.86 2.08
N TRP A 145 -16.18 -3.77 2.21
CA TRP A 145 -15.68 -2.41 2.01
C TRP A 145 -16.04 -1.51 3.18
N ARG A 146 -15.27 -0.46 3.37
CA ARG A 146 -15.54 0.61 4.34
C ARG A 146 -14.89 1.92 3.90
N THR A 147 -15.29 3.01 4.51
CA THR A 147 -14.60 4.29 4.40
C THR A 147 -13.26 4.22 5.15
N PRO A 148 -12.17 4.76 4.60
CA PRO A 148 -10.88 4.81 5.28
C PRO A 148 -10.90 5.77 6.47
N THR A 149 -9.98 5.56 7.41
CA THR A 149 -9.71 6.53 8.48
C THR A 149 -8.85 7.69 7.96
N LYS A 150 -8.72 8.76 8.76
CA LYS A 150 -7.77 9.85 8.49
C LYS A 150 -6.34 9.34 8.26
N ASP A 151 -5.86 8.48 9.15
CA ASP A 151 -4.49 7.96 9.08
C ASP A 151 -4.26 7.14 7.79
N GLU A 152 -5.27 6.39 7.37
CA GLU A 152 -5.24 5.63 6.11
C GLU A 152 -5.25 6.52 4.85
N MET A 153 -5.76 7.76 4.95
CA MET A 153 -5.76 8.74 3.87
C MET A 153 -4.55 9.69 3.93
N THR A 154 -3.63 9.50 4.87
CA THR A 154 -2.43 10.34 4.99
C THR A 154 -1.36 9.89 3.99
N PHE A 155 -1.38 10.48 2.81
CA PHE A 155 -0.41 10.21 1.73
C PHE A 155 0.83 11.08 1.86
N VAL A 156 0.65 12.38 2.12
CA VAL A 156 1.68 13.40 2.15
C VAL A 156 1.51 14.29 3.39
N ASP A 157 2.55 15.04 3.74
CA ASP A 157 2.43 16.18 4.66
C ASP A 157 1.56 17.27 4.01
N GLY A 158 0.53 17.70 4.70
CA GLY A 158 -0.48 18.60 4.13
C GLY A 158 0.01 20.02 3.84
N GLN A 159 1.12 20.44 4.44
CA GLN A 159 1.68 21.78 4.25
C GLN A 159 2.76 21.80 3.16
N THR A 160 3.63 20.81 3.16
CA THR A 160 4.81 20.77 2.29
C THR A 160 4.64 19.83 1.10
N LEU A 161 3.60 19.01 1.09
CA LEU A 161 3.39 17.89 0.16
C LEU A 161 4.53 16.86 0.15
N THR A 162 5.36 16.88 1.20
CA THR A 162 6.41 15.88 1.35
C THR A 162 5.79 14.49 1.52
N PRO A 163 6.23 13.50 0.74
CA PRO A 163 5.68 12.15 0.84
C PRO A 163 5.85 11.54 2.23
N ILE A 164 4.74 11.05 2.81
CA ILE A 164 4.71 10.24 4.04
C ILE A 164 4.57 8.76 3.66
N ASN A 165 3.47 8.41 3.03
CA ASN A 165 3.16 7.05 2.60
C ASN A 165 3.15 6.89 1.08
N ALA A 166 2.83 7.97 0.36
CA ALA A 166 2.81 8.02 -1.10
C ALA A 166 3.23 9.41 -1.57
N LYS A 167 3.75 9.54 -2.77
CA LYS A 167 3.86 10.83 -3.44
C LYS A 167 2.50 11.20 -4.05
N ALA A 168 2.21 12.48 -4.13
CA ALA A 168 1.00 13.01 -4.74
C ALA A 168 1.36 14.04 -5.82
N GLU A 169 0.69 13.99 -6.95
CA GLU A 169 0.90 14.91 -8.06
C GLU A 169 -0.43 15.17 -8.81
N VAL A 170 -0.59 16.37 -9.33
CA VAL A 170 -1.78 16.70 -10.14
C VAL A 170 -1.75 15.89 -11.43
N LYS A 171 -2.90 15.35 -11.80
CA LYS A 171 -3.11 14.62 -13.05
C LYS A 171 -4.46 14.93 -13.64
N VAL A 172 -4.47 15.39 -14.89
CA VAL A 172 -5.71 15.51 -15.67
C VAL A 172 -5.87 14.23 -16.49
N GLN A 173 -7.00 13.56 -16.35
CA GLN A 173 -7.32 12.36 -17.10
C GLN A 173 -8.67 12.51 -17.78
N ASN A 174 -8.70 12.43 -19.10
CA ASN A 174 -9.91 12.65 -19.91
C ASN A 174 -10.63 13.98 -19.58
N GLY A 175 -9.88 15.04 -19.34
CA GLY A 175 -10.42 16.36 -18.98
C GLY A 175 -10.86 16.49 -17.52
N VAL A 176 -10.75 15.44 -16.71
CA VAL A 176 -11.09 15.48 -15.27
C VAL A 176 -9.81 15.66 -14.47
N PRO A 177 -9.67 16.73 -13.68
CA PRO A 177 -8.56 16.91 -12.78
C PRO A 177 -8.61 15.90 -11.63
N GLY A 178 -7.45 15.55 -11.11
CA GLY A 178 -7.32 14.64 -9.99
C GLY A 178 -5.93 14.70 -9.37
N VAL A 179 -5.76 14.04 -8.25
CA VAL A 179 -4.45 13.79 -7.65
C VAL A 179 -4.09 12.32 -7.80
N LEU A 180 -2.97 12.07 -8.47
CA LEU A 180 -2.35 10.76 -8.57
C LEU A 180 -1.50 10.52 -7.33
N CYS A 181 -1.90 9.56 -6.51
CA CYS A 181 -1.11 9.08 -5.38
C CYS A 181 -0.36 7.81 -5.80
N THR A 182 0.96 7.81 -5.63
CA THR A 182 1.85 6.70 -6.02
C THR A 182 2.66 6.23 -4.82
N GLY A 183 2.71 4.92 -4.58
CA GLY A 183 3.53 4.35 -3.53
C GLY A 183 5.02 4.68 -3.72
N ILE A 184 5.72 4.97 -2.61
CA ILE A 184 7.14 5.36 -2.63
C ILE A 184 8.09 4.25 -2.20
N GLN A 185 7.57 3.24 -1.54
CA GLN A 185 8.39 2.17 -1.01
C GLN A 185 8.66 1.06 -2.05
N PRO A 186 9.78 0.36 -1.95
CA PRO A 186 10.10 -0.76 -2.84
C PRO A 186 8.96 -1.79 -2.90
N GLY A 187 8.60 -2.21 -4.11
CA GLY A 187 7.47 -3.11 -4.38
C GLY A 187 6.10 -2.42 -4.50
N TYR A 188 6.03 -1.11 -4.23
CA TYR A 188 4.80 -0.31 -4.32
C TYR A 188 4.90 0.85 -5.31
N THR A 189 6.06 1.12 -5.88
CA THR A 189 6.31 2.26 -6.77
C THR A 189 5.52 2.25 -8.09
N ASN A 190 4.95 1.11 -8.46
CA ASN A 190 4.04 0.97 -9.60
C ASN A 190 2.57 1.00 -9.18
N ASN A 191 2.29 1.09 -7.88
CA ASN A 191 0.94 1.10 -7.35
C ASN A 191 0.42 2.52 -7.25
N THR A 192 -0.69 2.77 -7.90
CA THR A 192 -1.27 4.12 -8.00
C THR A 192 -2.77 4.11 -7.78
N ILE A 193 -3.28 5.20 -7.21
CA ILE A 193 -4.70 5.59 -7.26
C ILE A 193 -4.79 7.03 -7.77
N VAL A 194 -5.90 7.33 -8.44
CA VAL A 194 -6.26 8.71 -8.75
C VAL A 194 -7.44 9.10 -7.88
N LEU A 195 -7.34 10.21 -7.20
CA LEU A 195 -8.43 10.86 -6.48
C LEU A 195 -9.04 11.91 -7.43
N PRO A 196 -10.15 11.62 -8.11
CA PRO A 196 -10.77 12.57 -9.03
C PRO A 196 -11.32 13.77 -8.27
N LEU A 197 -11.24 14.95 -8.86
CA LEU A 197 -11.68 16.23 -8.30
C LEU A 197 -12.74 16.86 -9.20
N GLY A 198 -13.54 17.75 -8.63
CA GLY A 198 -14.42 18.62 -9.41
C GLY A 198 -13.66 19.85 -9.93
N GLY A 199 -14.25 20.52 -10.92
CA GLY A 199 -13.67 21.73 -11.49
C GLY A 199 -12.90 21.50 -12.78
N GLU A 200 -12.06 22.46 -13.13
CA GLU A 200 -11.24 22.50 -14.35
C GLU A 200 -9.76 22.55 -13.98
N GLU A 201 -8.87 22.42 -14.98
CA GLU A 201 -7.42 22.45 -14.73
C GLU A 201 -6.96 23.77 -14.08
N SER A 202 -7.62 24.88 -14.37
CA SER A 202 -7.34 26.20 -13.79
C SER A 202 -7.75 26.33 -12.32
N TYR A 203 -8.78 25.59 -11.89
CA TYR A 203 -9.24 25.48 -10.51
C TYR A 203 -9.97 24.18 -10.31
N PHE A 204 -9.53 23.41 -9.35
CA PHE A 204 -10.12 22.12 -8.97
C PHE A 204 -10.19 21.97 -7.46
N GLU A 205 -11.18 21.21 -7.01
CA GLU A 205 -11.35 20.88 -5.60
C GLU A 205 -12.02 19.53 -5.42
N GLY A 206 -11.79 18.92 -4.26
CA GLY A 206 -12.46 17.70 -3.83
C GLY A 206 -12.39 17.51 -2.33
N VAL A 207 -13.50 17.08 -1.76
CA VAL A 207 -13.60 16.76 -0.34
C VAL A 207 -13.89 15.28 -0.21
N TYR A 208 -12.99 14.56 0.44
CA TYR A 208 -13.09 13.14 0.69
C TYR A 208 -13.41 12.87 2.16
N SER A 209 -14.49 12.13 2.43
CA SER A 209 -14.81 11.69 3.78
C SER A 209 -13.81 10.68 4.29
N THR A 210 -13.51 10.75 5.58
CA THR A 210 -12.91 9.68 6.36
C THR A 210 -13.94 9.12 7.35
N SER A 211 -13.66 7.96 7.93
CA SER A 211 -14.46 7.41 9.03
C SER A 211 -14.01 7.90 10.40
N THR A 212 -13.10 8.86 10.44
CA THR A 212 -12.62 9.46 11.69
C THR A 212 -13.59 10.56 12.12
N GLU A 213 -14.12 10.43 13.32
CA GLU A 213 -14.91 11.47 13.97
C GLU A 213 -13.99 12.61 14.42
N GLY A 214 -14.40 13.83 14.16
CA GLY A 214 -13.72 15.04 14.56
C GLY A 214 -14.29 15.62 15.85
N ASN A 215 -13.93 16.85 16.13
CA ASN A 215 -14.43 17.60 17.29
C ASN A 215 -15.93 17.92 17.16
N ASN A 216 -16.67 17.90 18.26
CA ASN A 216 -18.10 18.24 18.31
C ASN A 216 -18.97 17.41 17.36
N SER A 217 -18.69 16.11 17.23
CA SER A 217 -19.40 15.20 16.33
C SER A 217 -19.34 15.59 14.85
N ASN A 218 -18.37 16.39 14.45
CA ASN A 218 -18.05 16.66 13.06
C ASN A 218 -17.28 15.49 12.43
N CYS A 219 -17.11 15.51 11.11
CA CYS A 219 -16.27 14.54 10.41
C CYS A 219 -14.92 15.16 10.02
N VAL A 220 -13.88 14.34 10.08
CA VAL A 220 -12.59 14.68 9.48
C VAL A 220 -12.65 14.38 7.99
N THR A 221 -12.34 15.36 7.16
CA THR A 221 -12.28 15.20 5.70
C THR A 221 -10.90 15.54 5.17
N LEU A 222 -10.51 14.84 4.09
CA LEU A 222 -9.35 15.23 3.29
C LEU A 222 -9.81 16.22 2.21
N ASN A 223 -9.36 17.45 2.34
CA ASN A 223 -9.63 18.52 1.40
C ASN A 223 -8.46 18.66 0.42
N ILE A 224 -8.76 18.65 -0.85
CA ILE A 224 -7.81 18.82 -1.94
C ILE A 224 -8.28 20.00 -2.78
N MET A 225 -7.42 20.99 -3.00
CA MET A 225 -7.73 22.13 -3.84
C MET A 225 -6.47 22.63 -4.56
N GLY A 226 -6.65 23.21 -5.73
CA GLY A 226 -5.53 23.77 -6.49
C GLY A 226 -5.92 24.26 -7.87
N GLY A 227 -4.91 24.52 -8.68
CA GLY A 227 -5.04 24.94 -10.08
C GLY A 227 -3.69 24.83 -10.81
N GLY A 228 -3.71 24.42 -12.07
CA GLY A 228 -2.50 24.12 -12.82
C GLY A 228 -1.70 22.98 -12.16
N SER A 229 -0.43 23.21 -11.89
CA SER A 229 0.45 22.25 -11.22
C SER A 229 0.51 22.40 -9.69
N TYR A 230 -0.11 23.43 -9.14
CA TYR A 230 -0.13 23.69 -7.70
C TYR A 230 -1.38 23.10 -7.08
N PHE A 231 -1.23 22.45 -5.92
CA PHE A 231 -2.34 21.97 -5.11
C PHE A 231 -1.96 21.85 -3.63
N SER A 232 -2.96 21.71 -2.78
CA SER A 232 -2.82 21.40 -1.37
C SER A 232 -3.67 20.19 -1.01
N MET A 233 -3.22 19.42 -0.02
CA MET A 233 -3.94 18.28 0.56
C MET A 233 -3.87 18.37 2.07
N HIS A 234 -4.95 18.68 2.74
CA HIS A 234 -4.96 18.79 4.20
C HIS A 234 -6.25 18.25 4.81
N PHE A 235 -6.14 17.80 6.04
CA PHE A 235 -7.31 17.37 6.78
C PHE A 235 -7.99 18.59 7.42
N TYR A 236 -9.30 18.60 7.31
CA TYR A 236 -10.15 19.60 7.97
C TYR A 236 -11.07 18.89 8.95
N ASP A 237 -11.07 19.39 10.20
CA ASP A 237 -11.89 18.89 11.30
C ASP A 237 -12.99 19.94 11.59
N GLY A 238 -14.15 19.75 11.06
CA GLY A 238 -15.24 20.70 11.25
C GLY A 238 -16.30 20.66 10.15
N ASN A 239 -16.20 19.74 9.21
CA ASN A 239 -17.25 19.55 8.21
C ASN A 239 -18.52 18.99 8.86
N SER A 240 -19.66 19.56 8.46
CA SER A 240 -20.96 19.06 8.90
C SER A 240 -21.17 17.60 8.51
N THR A 241 -21.66 16.82 9.45
CA THR A 241 -21.97 15.40 9.23
C THR A 241 -23.06 15.15 8.19
N VAL A 242 -23.85 16.19 7.87
CA VAL A 242 -24.91 16.11 6.83
C VAL A 242 -24.40 16.48 5.43
N THR A 243 -23.21 17.08 5.30
CA THR A 243 -22.63 17.38 3.99
C THR A 243 -22.17 16.10 3.32
N ALA A 244 -22.63 15.88 2.08
CA ALA A 244 -22.24 14.71 1.30
C ALA A 244 -20.91 14.95 0.57
N ASN A 245 -19.95 14.07 0.78
CA ASN A 245 -18.59 14.16 0.25
C ASN A 245 -18.25 12.92 -0.61
N LEU A 246 -17.16 13.01 -1.35
CA LEU A 246 -16.59 11.87 -2.07
C LEU A 246 -16.09 10.81 -1.09
N VAL A 247 -16.17 9.55 -1.49
CA VAL A 247 -15.62 8.45 -0.70
C VAL A 247 -14.77 7.54 -1.58
N ARG A 248 -13.54 7.30 -1.15
CA ARG A 248 -12.64 6.30 -1.70
C ARG A 248 -12.61 5.10 -0.76
N PRO A 249 -13.35 4.03 -1.03
CA PRO A 249 -13.41 2.89 -0.13
C PRO A 249 -12.09 2.14 0.01
N VAL A 250 -11.95 1.46 1.14
CA VAL A 250 -10.88 0.49 1.39
C VAL A 250 -11.48 -0.88 1.71
N LEU A 251 -10.75 -1.93 1.32
CA LEU A 251 -11.13 -3.31 1.57
C LEU A 251 -10.99 -3.65 3.06
N VAL A 252 -11.98 -4.32 3.62
CA VAL A 252 -11.93 -4.87 4.98
C VAL A 252 -11.05 -6.12 4.96
N GLU A 253 -10.01 -6.13 5.76
CA GLU A 253 -9.17 -7.32 5.95
C GLU A 253 -9.85 -8.26 6.96
N LYS A 254 -10.06 -9.50 6.57
CA LYS A 254 -10.60 -10.57 7.42
C LYS A 254 -9.50 -11.36 8.09
#